data_95617a947642850a1928f8672d2a0c13
#
_entry.id   95617a947642850a1928f8672d2a0c13
#
_cell.length_a   1.000
_cell.length_b   1.000
_cell.length_c   1.000
_cell.angle_alpha   90.00
_cell.angle_beta   90.00
_cell.angle_gamma   90.00
#
_symmetry.space_group_name_H-M   'P 1'
#
loop_
_entity.id
_entity.type
_entity.pdbx_description
1 polymer ?
#
loop_
_entity_poly.entity_id
_entity_poly.type
_entity_poly.pdbx_seq_one_letter_code
_entity_poly.pdbx_strand_id
1 'polypeptide(L)'
;MIACGMLKGTRLGVLDKDFATKGRKTFQALADRLIWKDGEPELGGICLVAGLGPENNRHRDGSFEYYVSEPVVANDAKGVAPFVLCYTELLRTGK
;
A
#
# COMPACT_ATOMS: atom_id res chain seq x y z
N MET A 1 -2.73 0.76 -1.10
CA MET A 1 -3.98 1.38 -0.63
C MET A 1 -4.42 2.54 -1.51
N ILE A 2 -3.54 3.49 -1.79
CA ILE A 2 -3.87 4.65 -2.64
C ILE A 2 -4.29 4.19 -4.03
N ALA A 3 -3.56 3.26 -4.64
CA ALA A 3 -3.90 2.74 -5.96
C ALA A 3 -5.29 2.06 -5.96
N CYS A 4 -5.59 1.29 -4.94
CA CYS A 4 -6.90 0.65 -4.80
C CYS A 4 -8.02 1.70 -4.71
N GLY A 5 -7.80 2.75 -3.94
CA GLY A 5 -8.75 3.86 -3.84
C GLY A 5 -8.97 4.55 -5.16
N MET A 6 -7.92 4.79 -5.94
CA MET A 6 -8.03 5.41 -7.26
C MET A 6 -8.85 4.54 -8.22
N LEU A 7 -8.57 3.23 -8.25
CA LEU A 7 -9.25 2.33 -9.16
C LEU A 7 -10.72 2.14 -8.78
N LYS A 8 -10.97 1.92 -7.49
CA LYS A 8 -12.34 1.72 -7.01
C LYS A 8 -13.17 3.01 -7.13
N GLY A 9 -12.57 4.16 -6.81
CA GLY A 9 -13.26 5.45 -6.94
C GLY A 9 -13.65 5.75 -8.38
N THR A 10 -12.78 5.40 -9.33
CA THR A 10 -13.10 5.56 -10.76
C THR A 10 -14.22 4.60 -11.17
N ARG A 11 -14.17 3.35 -10.72
CA ARG A 11 -15.20 2.36 -11.03
C ARG A 11 -16.58 2.78 -10.53
N LEU A 12 -16.61 3.39 -9.35
CA LEU A 12 -17.86 3.81 -8.72
C LEU A 12 -18.35 5.19 -9.21
N GLY A 13 -17.59 5.83 -10.10
CA GLY A 13 -17.98 7.12 -10.66
C GLY A 13 -17.70 8.30 -9.75
N VAL A 14 -16.94 8.11 -8.67
CA VAL A 14 -16.59 9.17 -7.73
C VAL A 14 -15.39 9.98 -8.25
N LEU A 15 -14.47 9.32 -8.95
CA LEU A 15 -13.26 9.95 -9.49
C LEU A 15 -13.27 9.95 -11.00
N ASP A 16 -12.55 10.90 -11.58
CA ASP A 16 -12.36 11.03 -13.03
C ASP A 16 -11.58 9.82 -13.58
N LYS A 17 -11.76 9.52 -14.87
CA LYS A 17 -11.09 8.43 -15.57
C LYS A 17 -9.56 8.47 -15.45
N ASP A 18 -8.98 9.66 -15.37
CA ASP A 18 -7.53 9.83 -15.27
C ASP A 18 -6.97 9.13 -14.04
N PHE A 19 -7.77 9.00 -12.97
CA PHE A 19 -7.32 8.32 -11.76
C PHE A 19 -7.18 6.81 -11.96
N ALA A 20 -7.91 6.22 -12.91
CA ALA A 20 -7.72 4.79 -13.22
C ALA A 20 -6.33 4.56 -13.82
N THR A 21 -5.89 5.43 -14.71
CA THR A 21 -4.56 5.34 -15.32
C THR A 21 -3.47 5.49 -14.23
N LYS A 22 -3.64 6.45 -13.34
CA LYS A 22 -2.70 6.66 -12.24
C LYS A 22 -2.66 5.47 -11.29
N GLY A 23 -3.83 4.90 -10.99
CA GLY A 23 -3.92 3.72 -10.13
C GLY A 23 -3.21 2.52 -10.74
N ARG A 24 -3.38 2.29 -12.03
CA ARG A 24 -2.70 1.19 -12.72
C ARG A 24 -1.19 1.36 -12.72
N LYS A 25 -0.71 2.57 -12.96
CA LYS A 25 0.73 2.86 -12.92
C LYS A 25 1.31 2.62 -11.53
N THR A 26 0.58 3.05 -10.50
CA THR A 26 1.02 2.84 -9.12
C THR A 26 1.08 1.36 -8.78
N PHE A 27 0.05 0.60 -9.15
CA PHE A 27 0.03 -0.84 -8.91
C PHE A 27 1.18 -1.53 -9.65
N GLN A 28 1.41 -1.17 -10.91
CA GLN A 28 2.49 -1.77 -11.69
C GLN A 28 3.85 -1.50 -11.07
N ALA A 29 4.06 -0.28 -10.57
CA ALA A 29 5.31 0.06 -9.89
C ALA A 29 5.52 -0.79 -8.64
N LEU A 30 4.44 -1.05 -7.88
CA LEU A 30 4.52 -1.91 -6.71
C LEU A 30 4.77 -3.36 -7.09
N ALA A 31 4.11 -3.85 -8.14
CA ALA A 31 4.29 -5.22 -8.61
C ALA A 31 5.73 -5.45 -9.10
N ASP A 32 6.32 -4.44 -9.74
CA ASP A 32 7.70 -4.52 -10.22
C ASP A 32 8.71 -4.59 -9.07
N ARG A 33 8.32 -4.21 -7.88
CA ARG A 33 9.18 -4.25 -6.70
C ARG A 33 9.04 -5.51 -5.87
N LEU A 34 8.16 -6.43 -6.29
CA LEU A 34 8.07 -7.72 -5.63
C LEU A 34 9.39 -8.47 -5.78
N ILE A 35 9.83 -9.07 -4.68
CA ILE A 35 11.04 -9.90 -4.66
C ILE A 35 10.59 -11.35 -4.68
N TRP A 36 11.18 -12.15 -5.59
CA TRP A 36 10.85 -13.55 -5.68
C TRP A 36 11.91 -14.38 -4.96
N LYS A 37 11.49 -15.10 -3.93
CA LYS A 37 12.35 -16.00 -3.17
C LYS A 37 11.76 -17.41 -3.21
N ASP A 38 12.55 -18.38 -3.65
CA ASP A 38 12.13 -19.77 -3.70
C ASP A 38 10.81 -19.98 -4.44
N GLY A 39 10.57 -19.17 -5.47
CA GLY A 39 9.34 -19.24 -6.26
C GLY A 39 8.16 -18.50 -5.66
N GLU A 40 8.32 -17.86 -4.52
CA GLU A 40 7.25 -17.10 -3.87
C GLU A 40 7.52 -15.59 -3.90
N PRO A 41 6.48 -14.77 -4.15
CA PRO A 41 6.67 -13.32 -4.13
C PRO A 41 6.74 -12.78 -2.70
N GLU A 42 7.51 -11.72 -2.52
CA GLU A 42 7.64 -11.04 -1.23
C GLU A 42 7.42 -9.55 -1.45
N LEU A 43 6.50 -8.97 -0.69
CA LEU A 43 6.21 -7.54 -0.74
C LEU A 43 6.87 -6.83 0.44
N GLY A 44 7.87 -6.02 0.15
CA GLY A 44 8.60 -5.26 1.16
C GLY A 44 8.20 -3.79 1.19
N GLY A 45 8.99 -3.00 1.92
CA GLY A 45 8.77 -1.55 1.99
C GLY A 45 7.57 -1.15 2.82
N ILE A 46 7.15 -1.98 3.77
CA ILE A 46 5.98 -1.72 4.59
C ILE A 46 6.43 -1.28 5.98
N CYS A 47 5.90 -0.12 6.45
CA CYS A 47 6.15 0.30 7.83
C CYS A 47 5.43 -0.64 8.80
N LEU A 48 6.15 -1.07 9.84
CA LEU A 48 5.56 -1.98 10.83
C LEU A 48 4.35 -1.35 11.49
N VAL A 49 4.49 -0.13 11.96
CA VAL A 49 3.40 0.68 12.50
C VAL A 49 3.71 2.15 12.26
N ALA A 50 2.70 3.00 12.36
CA ALA A 50 2.88 4.45 12.29
C ALA A 50 1.73 5.11 13.04
N GLY A 51 2.03 6.16 13.79
CA GLY A 51 1.04 6.88 14.55
C GLY A 51 1.49 7.13 15.97
N LEU A 52 0.64 7.85 16.70
CA LEU A 52 0.94 8.21 18.08
C LEU A 52 0.81 6.99 19.00
N GLY A 53 1.77 6.85 19.90
CA GLY A 53 1.71 5.82 20.91
C GLY A 53 0.92 6.27 22.13
N PRO A 54 0.60 5.34 23.05
CA PRO A 54 -0.01 5.70 24.31
C PRO A 54 0.96 6.49 25.20
N GLU A 55 0.46 7.10 26.26
CA GLU A 55 1.28 7.93 27.14
C GLU A 55 2.52 7.23 27.67
N ASN A 56 2.44 5.91 27.88
CA ASN A 56 3.58 5.13 28.38
C ASN A 56 4.58 4.78 27.29
N ASN A 57 4.34 5.17 26.04
CA ASN A 57 5.26 4.94 24.94
C ASN A 57 5.54 6.26 24.24
N ARG A 58 6.40 7.06 24.84
CA ARG A 58 6.71 8.41 24.33
C ARG A 58 7.57 8.40 23.08
N HIS A 59 8.17 7.26 22.73
CA HIS A 59 8.93 7.14 21.50
C HIS A 59 8.06 7.46 20.28
N ARG A 60 6.79 7.06 20.32
CA ARG A 60 5.82 7.29 19.23
C ARG A 60 5.09 8.61 19.46
N ASP A 61 5.82 9.72 19.30
CA ASP A 61 5.35 11.06 19.64
C ASP A 61 4.84 11.87 18.43
N GLY A 62 4.83 11.27 17.24
CA GLY A 62 4.38 11.95 16.03
C GLY A 62 5.43 12.82 15.37
N SER A 63 6.66 12.84 15.88
CA SER A 63 7.73 13.62 15.28
C SER A 63 8.27 12.98 14.00
N PHE A 64 8.99 13.76 13.21
CA PHE A 64 9.64 13.25 12.01
C PHE A 64 10.67 12.18 12.39
N GLU A 65 11.45 12.42 13.44
CA GLU A 65 12.47 11.49 13.91
C GLU A 65 11.87 10.15 14.29
N TYR A 66 10.74 10.16 14.99
CA TYR A 66 10.02 8.91 15.29
C TYR A 66 9.57 8.22 14.01
N TYR A 67 8.92 8.96 13.10
CA TYR A 67 8.31 8.38 11.90
C TYR A 67 9.35 7.64 11.07
N VAL A 68 10.53 8.23 10.86
CA VAL A 68 11.57 7.60 10.05
C VAL A 68 12.30 6.49 10.81
N SER A 69 12.08 6.36 12.12
CA SER A 69 12.70 5.31 12.94
C SER A 69 11.92 4.01 12.95
N GLU A 70 10.66 4.01 12.46
CA GLU A 70 9.85 2.80 12.45
C GLU A 70 10.45 1.74 11.53
N PRO A 71 10.47 0.46 11.97
CA PRO A 71 10.99 -0.61 11.13
C PRO A 71 10.20 -0.77 9.83
N VAL A 72 10.93 -1.08 8.76
CA VAL A 72 10.34 -1.44 7.47
C VAL A 72 10.38 -2.96 7.37
N VAL A 73 9.23 -3.56 7.07
CA VAL A 73 9.07 -5.01 7.07
C VAL A 73 8.54 -5.50 5.74
N ALA A 74 8.54 -6.82 5.55
CA ALA A 74 8.01 -7.45 4.36
C ALA A 74 6.81 -8.32 4.73
N ASN A 75 5.89 -8.47 3.78
CA ASN A 75 4.72 -9.35 3.87
C ASN A 75 3.80 -9.08 5.07
N ASP A 76 3.82 -7.85 5.57
CA ASP A 76 2.89 -7.44 6.61
C ASP A 76 1.49 -7.25 6.03
N ALA A 77 0.46 -7.67 6.75
CA ALA A 77 -0.92 -7.61 6.26
C ALA A 77 -1.37 -6.19 5.91
N LYS A 78 -0.83 -5.17 6.56
CA LYS A 78 -1.17 -3.78 6.28
C LYS A 78 -0.84 -3.37 4.85
N GLY A 79 0.18 -4.00 4.24
CA GLY A 79 0.56 -3.74 2.86
C GLY A 79 0.03 -4.80 1.92
N VAL A 80 0.06 -6.08 2.34
CA VAL A 80 -0.35 -7.20 1.49
C VAL A 80 -1.84 -7.16 1.18
N ALA A 81 -2.68 -6.88 2.19
CA ALA A 81 -4.13 -6.84 1.97
C ALA A 81 -4.54 -5.76 0.96
N PRO A 82 -4.09 -4.49 1.08
CA PRO A 82 -4.41 -3.49 0.05
C PRO A 82 -3.85 -3.86 -1.33
N PHE A 83 -2.69 -4.52 -1.41
CA PHE A 83 -2.12 -4.93 -2.68
C PHE A 83 -3.03 -5.93 -3.38
N VAL A 84 -3.52 -6.94 -2.65
CA VAL A 84 -4.44 -7.94 -3.19
C VAL A 84 -5.77 -7.32 -3.59
N LEU A 85 -6.30 -6.41 -2.78
CA LEU A 85 -7.53 -5.69 -3.10
C LEU A 85 -7.37 -4.86 -4.36
N CYS A 86 -6.21 -4.22 -4.55
CA CYS A 86 -5.93 -3.44 -5.75
C CYS A 86 -5.94 -4.34 -7.00
N TYR A 87 -5.32 -5.51 -6.92
CA TYR A 87 -5.34 -6.48 -8.01
C TYR A 87 -6.78 -6.90 -8.35
N THR A 88 -7.60 -7.13 -7.32
CA THR A 88 -9.01 -7.47 -7.49
C THR A 88 -9.76 -6.37 -8.25
N GLU A 89 -9.51 -5.10 -7.91
CA GLU A 89 -10.14 -3.98 -8.62
C GLU A 89 -9.70 -3.91 -10.08
N LEU A 90 -8.45 -4.21 -10.38
CA LEU A 90 -7.98 -4.28 -11.76
C LEU A 90 -8.74 -5.33 -12.56
N LEU A 91 -8.96 -6.50 -11.96
CA LEU A 91 -9.73 -7.56 -12.61
C LEU A 91 -11.18 -7.13 -12.88
N ARG A 92 -11.78 -6.39 -11.94
CA ARG A 92 -13.15 -5.90 -12.09
C ARG A 92 -13.30 -4.86 -13.19
N THR A 93 -12.27 -4.04 -13.39
CA THR A 93 -12.33 -2.98 -14.40
C THR A 93 -11.99 -3.48 -15.80
N GLY A 94 -11.73 -4.75 -15.95
CA GLY A 94 -11.38 -5.34 -17.22
C GLY A 94 -9.96 -4.98 -17.66
N LYS A 95 -9.15 -4.72 -16.71
CA LYS A 95 -7.77 -4.31 -16.84
C LYS A 95 -7.55 -2.82 -17.12
#